data_0113449d9fc0da050c21f3beb29a28aa
#
_entry.id   0113449d9fc0da050c21f3beb29a28aa
#
_cell.length_a   1.000
_cell.length_b   1.000
_cell.length_c   1.000
_cell.angle_alpha   90.00
_cell.angle_beta   90.00
_cell.angle_gamma   90.00
#
_symmetry.space_group_name_H-M   'P 1'
#
loop_
_entity.id
_entity.type
_entity.pdbx_description
1 polymer ?
#
loop_
_entity_poly.entity_id
_entity_poly.type
_entity_poly.pdbx_seq_one_letter_code
_entity_poly.pdbx_strand_id
1 'polypeptide(L)'
;MSKAKRVRPHEVLAHSGTERSAQHSPEWLVLVLALCGMLLTGYLTYVALRGGTPAFCSDESACDLIQHSRWSRLLGLPLALWGLVLYGLLAGNAWRLPARLVRWRRLWLLAWFGLAVSLYMTLVAWLQLEAFCAWCLLSLALMATIFIRVSLKRPKSAPGTDWRHWLTYCGVATLITLGGLQLYYSDMLAPREDPQLQALASHLQRSGAKFYGTFWCSTCQEQKRLFGTSAERLPYVECTPDGRRGLIARVCIEEKVNRYPTWIIREQRYSQMLNIEELSRLSRFKWQVTSAP
;
A
#
# COMPACT_ATOMS: atom_id res chain seq x y z
N MET A 1 42.64 40.68 -59.47
CA MET A 1 42.26 41.66 -58.45
C MET A 1 40.91 41.26 -57.88
N SER A 2 40.95 40.52 -56.77
CA SER A 2 39.74 40.03 -56.11
C SER A 2 39.33 40.95 -54.96
N LYS A 3 38.16 41.56 -55.02
CA LYS A 3 37.62 42.44 -53.95
C LYS A 3 37.11 41.65 -52.77
N ALA A 4 37.82 41.63 -51.66
CA ALA A 4 37.38 41.08 -50.39
C ALA A 4 36.18 41.92 -49.84
N LYS A 5 35.01 41.30 -49.68
CA LYS A 5 33.80 41.89 -49.12
C LYS A 5 33.95 41.98 -47.60
N ARG A 6 34.16 43.19 -47.09
CA ARG A 6 34.29 43.49 -45.65
C ARG A 6 32.94 43.28 -44.97
N VAL A 7 32.82 42.22 -44.17
CA VAL A 7 31.64 41.96 -43.32
C VAL A 7 31.69 42.90 -42.12
N ARG A 8 30.61 43.64 -41.88
CA ARG A 8 30.52 44.63 -40.79
C ARG A 8 30.35 43.90 -39.44
N PRO A 9 31.09 44.30 -38.39
CA PRO A 9 31.07 43.60 -37.07
C PRO A 9 29.79 43.76 -36.28
N HIS A 10 28.79 44.52 -36.73
CA HIS A 10 27.57 44.81 -35.96
C HIS A 10 26.46 43.79 -36.10
N GLU A 11 26.52 42.85 -37.03
CA GLU A 11 25.47 41.85 -37.22
C GLU A 11 25.66 40.55 -36.38
N VAL A 12 26.82 40.37 -35.74
CA VAL A 12 27.12 39.13 -34.96
C VAL A 12 26.61 39.22 -33.52
N LEU A 13 26.28 40.42 -33.02
CA LEU A 13 25.84 40.61 -31.61
C LEU A 13 24.31 40.57 -31.40
N ALA A 14 23.50 40.47 -32.47
CA ALA A 14 22.03 40.49 -32.35
C ALA A 14 21.37 39.10 -32.18
N HIS A 15 22.14 38.00 -32.26
CA HIS A 15 21.57 36.65 -32.15
C HIS A 15 21.82 35.92 -30.81
N SER A 16 22.52 36.57 -29.86
CA SER A 16 22.80 35.96 -28.56
C SER A 16 21.86 36.39 -27.43
N GLY A 17 20.82 37.17 -27.74
CA GLY A 17 19.93 37.80 -26.74
C GLY A 17 18.60 37.09 -26.44
N THR A 18 18.19 36.07 -27.19
CA THR A 18 16.83 35.58 -27.12
C THR A 18 16.66 34.14 -26.57
N GLU A 19 17.72 33.50 -26.12
CA GLU A 19 17.62 32.14 -25.55
C GLU A 19 17.57 32.04 -24.00
N ARG A 20 17.44 33.15 -23.30
CA ARG A 20 17.50 33.15 -21.81
C ARG A 20 16.16 33.30 -21.10
N SER A 21 15.09 32.96 -21.70
CA SER A 21 13.80 32.89 -21.01
C SER A 21 13.10 31.56 -21.27
N ALA A 22 13.77 30.45 -21.03
CA ALA A 22 13.09 29.17 -20.85
C ALA A 22 12.27 29.29 -19.55
N GLN A 23 11.07 29.85 -19.73
CA GLN A 23 10.08 30.11 -18.69
C GLN A 23 9.97 28.92 -17.72
N HIS A 24 10.26 29.19 -16.44
CA HIS A 24 9.89 28.37 -15.29
C HIS A 24 8.34 28.35 -15.20
N SER A 25 7.67 27.70 -16.12
CA SER A 25 6.24 27.46 -15.98
C SER A 25 6.06 26.13 -15.24
N PRO A 26 5.63 26.17 -13.97
CA PRO A 26 5.29 24.96 -13.26
C PRO A 26 4.16 24.23 -14.00
N GLU A 27 4.17 22.90 -13.95
CA GLU A 27 3.07 22.08 -14.46
C GLU A 27 1.91 22.13 -13.46
N TRP A 28 1.17 23.27 -13.46
CA TRP A 28 0.12 23.56 -12.47
C TRP A 28 -0.87 22.44 -12.27
N LEU A 29 -1.31 21.78 -13.35
CA LEU A 29 -2.27 20.68 -13.22
C LEU A 29 -1.67 19.49 -12.51
N VAL A 30 -0.44 19.09 -12.84
CA VAL A 30 0.27 17.99 -12.16
C VAL A 30 0.52 18.36 -10.71
N LEU A 31 0.90 19.62 -10.44
CA LEU A 31 1.12 20.11 -9.07
C LEU A 31 -0.17 20.04 -8.24
N VAL A 32 -1.29 20.55 -8.75
CA VAL A 32 -2.58 20.51 -8.03
C VAL A 32 -3.02 19.07 -7.78
N LEU A 33 -2.95 18.19 -8.77
CA LEU A 33 -3.30 16.78 -8.59
C LEU A 33 -2.40 16.08 -7.59
N ALA A 34 -1.09 16.39 -7.61
CA ALA A 34 -0.15 15.83 -6.65
C ALA A 34 -0.41 16.34 -5.22
N LEU A 35 -0.75 17.63 -5.05
CA LEU A 35 -1.16 18.19 -3.75
C LEU A 35 -2.46 17.54 -3.23
N CYS A 36 -3.45 17.34 -4.09
CA CYS A 36 -4.66 16.58 -3.73
C CYS A 36 -4.31 15.15 -3.27
N GLY A 37 -3.41 14.48 -4.00
CA GLY A 37 -2.90 13.15 -3.60
C GLY A 37 -2.14 13.17 -2.27
N MET A 38 -1.35 14.21 -2.01
CA MET A 38 -0.68 14.39 -0.71
C MET A 38 -1.67 14.58 0.45
N LEU A 39 -2.70 15.39 0.27
CA LEU A 39 -3.74 15.59 1.29
C LEU A 39 -4.47 14.29 1.57
N LEU A 40 -4.87 13.56 0.53
CA LEU A 40 -5.54 12.27 0.64
C LEU A 40 -4.66 11.24 1.38
N THR A 41 -3.43 11.03 0.91
CA THR A 41 -2.52 10.03 1.51
C THR A 41 -2.01 10.46 2.89
N GLY A 42 -1.86 11.76 3.13
CA GLY A 42 -1.53 12.33 4.44
C GLY A 42 -2.64 12.07 5.46
N TYR A 43 -3.90 12.31 5.07
CA TYR A 43 -5.05 11.97 5.90
C TYR A 43 -5.11 10.49 6.23
N LEU A 44 -4.96 9.60 5.23
CA LEU A 44 -4.96 8.15 5.45
C LEU A 44 -3.79 7.69 6.33
N THR A 45 -2.61 8.30 6.17
CA THR A 45 -1.45 8.02 7.03
C THR A 45 -1.72 8.42 8.48
N TYR A 46 -2.29 9.61 8.69
CA TYR A 46 -2.66 10.09 10.02
C TYR A 46 -3.64 9.13 10.72
N VAL A 47 -4.71 8.73 10.01
CA VAL A 47 -5.71 7.78 10.53
C VAL A 47 -5.07 6.42 10.83
N ALA A 48 -4.23 5.89 9.93
CA ALA A 48 -3.57 4.61 10.11
C ALA A 48 -2.59 4.59 11.31
N LEU A 49 -1.92 5.72 11.58
CA LEU A 49 -1.02 5.85 12.74
C LEU A 49 -1.78 5.95 14.07
N ARG A 50 -3.01 6.48 14.04
CA ARG A 50 -3.87 6.56 15.23
C ARG A 50 -4.72 5.32 15.47
N GLY A 51 -4.68 4.34 14.56
CA GLY A 51 -5.51 3.13 14.65
C GLY A 51 -7.01 3.39 14.48
N GLY A 52 -7.37 4.51 13.82
CA GLY A 52 -8.76 4.85 13.54
C GLY A 52 -9.24 4.33 12.18
N THR A 53 -10.54 4.48 11.92
CA THR A 53 -11.17 4.23 10.61
C THR A 53 -11.29 5.53 9.82
N PRO A 54 -11.02 5.54 8.50
CA PRO A 54 -11.18 6.74 7.69
C PRO A 54 -12.65 7.19 7.60
N ALA A 55 -12.88 8.49 7.42
CA ALA A 55 -14.21 9.02 7.15
C ALA A 55 -14.86 8.27 5.96
N PHE A 56 -16.17 8.12 6.01
CA PHE A 56 -16.98 7.36 5.04
C PHE A 56 -16.66 5.84 4.98
N CYS A 57 -15.84 5.34 5.88
CA CYS A 57 -15.64 3.92 6.11
C CYS A 57 -16.33 3.59 7.44
N SER A 58 -17.45 2.88 7.40
CA SER A 58 -18.06 2.32 8.62
C SER A 58 -17.20 1.20 9.16
N ASP A 59 -17.25 0.97 10.45
CA ASP A 59 -16.71 -0.25 11.05
C ASP A 59 -17.25 -1.46 10.28
N GLU A 60 -16.36 -2.42 9.96
CA GLU A 60 -16.68 -3.58 9.11
C GLU A 60 -16.88 -3.26 7.62
N SER A 61 -16.51 -2.06 7.13
CA SER A 61 -16.53 -1.75 5.70
C SER A 61 -15.38 -2.40 4.93
N ALA A 62 -15.51 -2.49 3.60
CA ALA A 62 -14.42 -2.93 2.72
C ALA A 62 -13.13 -2.09 2.89
N CYS A 63 -13.27 -0.82 3.23
CA CYS A 63 -12.15 0.07 3.54
C CYS A 63 -11.40 -0.36 4.81
N ASP A 64 -12.15 -0.70 5.87
CA ASP A 64 -11.59 -1.11 7.16
C ASP A 64 -10.81 -2.41 6.99
N LEU A 65 -11.38 -3.39 6.27
CA LEU A 65 -10.72 -4.64 5.94
C LEU A 65 -9.37 -4.41 5.22
N ILE A 66 -9.34 -3.55 4.21
CA ILE A 66 -8.12 -3.27 3.45
C ILE A 66 -7.08 -2.58 4.32
N GLN A 67 -7.49 -1.63 5.18
CA GLN A 67 -6.58 -0.88 6.05
C GLN A 67 -5.96 -1.74 7.17
N HIS A 68 -6.68 -2.74 7.65
CA HIS A 68 -6.20 -3.67 8.67
C HIS A 68 -5.60 -4.96 8.09
N SER A 69 -5.60 -5.13 6.77
CA SER A 69 -4.95 -6.28 6.12
C SER A 69 -3.41 -6.18 6.20
N ARG A 70 -2.73 -7.32 6.00
CA ARG A 70 -1.25 -7.34 5.88
C ARG A 70 -0.74 -6.45 4.74
N TRP A 71 -1.54 -6.22 3.71
CA TRP A 71 -1.22 -5.40 2.54
C TRP A 71 -1.23 -3.89 2.82
N SER A 72 -1.77 -3.46 3.96
CA SER A 72 -1.81 -2.04 4.34
C SER A 72 -0.48 -1.49 4.84
N ARG A 73 0.50 -2.36 5.15
CA ARG A 73 1.81 -1.97 5.70
C ARG A 73 2.94 -2.51 4.84
N LEU A 74 3.90 -1.65 4.54
CA LEU A 74 5.13 -2.00 3.84
C LEU A 74 6.31 -1.56 4.72
N LEU A 75 7.22 -2.49 5.04
CA LEU A 75 8.36 -2.27 5.94
C LEU A 75 7.93 -1.70 7.32
N GLY A 76 6.81 -2.17 7.84
CA GLY A 76 6.26 -1.72 9.13
C GLY A 76 5.53 -0.37 9.11
N LEU A 77 5.60 0.38 8.01
CA LEU A 77 4.96 1.69 7.84
C LEU A 77 3.67 1.56 7.03
N PRO A 78 2.65 2.41 7.29
CA PRO A 78 1.44 2.45 6.48
C PRO A 78 1.75 2.68 4.99
N LEU A 79 1.12 1.94 4.09
CA LEU A 79 1.31 2.09 2.64
C LEU A 79 0.95 3.52 2.17
N ALA A 80 -0.02 4.17 2.83
CA ALA A 80 -0.39 5.55 2.57
C ALA A 80 0.79 6.54 2.74
N LEU A 81 1.73 6.27 3.66
CA LEU A 81 2.93 7.09 3.85
C LEU A 81 3.83 7.05 2.62
N TRP A 82 4.00 5.88 2.00
CA TRP A 82 4.75 5.73 0.75
C TRP A 82 4.08 6.49 -0.40
N GLY A 83 2.74 6.47 -0.42
CA GLY A 83 1.96 7.30 -1.33
C GLY A 83 2.20 8.80 -1.11
N LEU A 84 2.22 9.25 0.15
CA LEU A 84 2.52 10.65 0.50
C LEU A 84 3.90 11.08 0.00
N VAL A 85 4.93 10.25 0.20
CA VAL A 85 6.28 10.52 -0.31
C VAL A 85 6.29 10.61 -1.83
N LEU A 86 5.62 9.69 -2.51
CA LEU A 86 5.55 9.68 -3.99
C LEU A 86 4.86 10.92 -4.54
N TYR A 87 3.70 11.31 -3.98
CA TYR A 87 3.01 12.54 -4.37
C TYR A 87 3.84 13.80 -4.06
N GLY A 88 4.57 13.80 -2.93
CA GLY A 88 5.52 14.85 -2.59
C GLY A 88 6.65 14.99 -3.60
N LEU A 89 7.21 13.88 -4.07
CA LEU A 89 8.22 13.87 -5.14
C LEU A 89 7.65 14.37 -6.46
N LEU A 90 6.41 13.99 -6.81
CA LEU A 90 5.74 14.51 -8.01
C LEU A 90 5.52 16.03 -7.91
N ALA A 91 5.00 16.53 -6.79
CA ALA A 91 4.79 17.95 -6.57
C ALA A 91 6.12 18.75 -6.62
N GLY A 92 7.16 18.25 -5.95
CA GLY A 92 8.49 18.90 -5.94
C GLY A 92 9.13 18.96 -7.33
N ASN A 93 9.01 17.88 -8.12
CA ASN A 93 9.52 17.87 -9.50
C ASN A 93 8.69 18.75 -10.44
N ALA A 94 7.37 18.83 -10.23
CA ALA A 94 6.50 19.71 -11.03
C ALA A 94 6.77 21.21 -10.75
N TRP A 95 7.13 21.54 -9.51
CA TRP A 95 7.40 22.91 -9.06
C TRP A 95 8.84 23.38 -9.38
N ARG A 96 9.86 22.65 -8.93
CA ARG A 96 11.25 23.11 -8.88
C ARG A 96 12.05 22.92 -10.17
N LEU A 97 11.69 21.95 -11.00
CA LEU A 97 12.49 21.65 -12.18
C LEU A 97 12.09 22.51 -13.39
N PRO A 98 13.06 23.01 -14.16
CA PRO A 98 12.77 23.69 -15.42
C PRO A 98 12.06 22.75 -16.43
N ALA A 99 11.31 23.32 -17.37
CA ALA A 99 10.57 22.59 -18.39
C ALA A 99 11.52 21.91 -19.40
N ARG A 100 12.24 20.88 -18.97
CA ARG A 100 13.23 20.14 -19.75
C ARG A 100 12.89 18.64 -19.79
N LEU A 101 13.56 17.92 -20.67
CA LEU A 101 13.46 16.47 -20.79
C LEU A 101 13.65 15.73 -19.46
N VAL A 102 14.56 16.22 -18.60
CA VAL A 102 14.83 15.65 -17.27
C VAL A 102 13.58 15.70 -16.37
N ARG A 103 12.85 16.85 -16.35
CA ARG A 103 11.60 16.98 -15.59
C ARG A 103 10.57 15.99 -16.10
N TRP A 104 10.36 15.94 -17.42
CA TRP A 104 9.41 15.01 -18.03
C TRP A 104 9.75 13.55 -17.69
N ARG A 105 11.01 13.13 -17.82
CA ARG A 105 11.45 11.77 -17.48
C ARG A 105 11.16 11.40 -16.03
N ARG A 106 11.49 12.28 -15.08
CA ARG A 106 11.26 12.06 -13.65
C ARG A 106 9.77 11.97 -13.33
N LEU A 107 8.96 12.90 -13.82
CA LEU A 107 7.52 12.89 -13.61
C LEU A 107 6.88 11.64 -14.24
N TRP A 108 7.30 11.28 -15.44
CA TRP A 108 6.79 10.11 -16.13
C TRP A 108 7.13 8.81 -15.39
N LEU A 109 8.38 8.65 -14.94
CA LEU A 109 8.80 7.47 -14.17
C LEU A 109 8.06 7.37 -12.84
N LEU A 110 8.00 8.47 -12.06
CA LEU A 110 7.29 8.48 -10.78
C LEU A 110 5.80 8.14 -10.97
N ALA A 111 5.15 8.73 -11.97
CA ALA A 111 3.76 8.45 -12.27
C ALA A 111 3.54 7.01 -12.80
N TRP A 112 4.45 6.48 -13.62
CA TRP A 112 4.41 5.10 -14.10
C TRP A 112 4.48 4.10 -12.94
N PHE A 113 5.51 4.22 -12.07
CA PHE A 113 5.66 3.32 -10.93
C PHE A 113 4.52 3.48 -9.92
N GLY A 114 4.09 4.72 -9.65
CA GLY A 114 2.95 4.96 -8.78
C GLY A 114 1.66 4.33 -9.31
N LEU A 115 1.41 4.43 -10.61
CA LEU A 115 0.26 3.81 -11.26
C LEU A 115 0.35 2.28 -11.22
N ALA A 116 1.52 1.70 -11.52
CA ALA A 116 1.74 0.26 -11.49
C ALA A 116 1.51 -0.33 -10.09
N VAL A 117 2.07 0.29 -9.05
CA VAL A 117 1.87 -0.14 -7.66
C VAL A 117 0.41 0.04 -7.23
N SER A 118 -0.22 1.18 -7.55
CA SER A 118 -1.61 1.45 -7.22
C SER A 118 -2.57 0.45 -7.87
N LEU A 119 -2.32 0.11 -9.15
CA LEU A 119 -3.10 -0.89 -9.87
C LEU A 119 -2.91 -2.29 -9.28
N TYR A 120 -1.66 -2.67 -8.97
CA TYR A 120 -1.34 -3.94 -8.32
C TYR A 120 -2.06 -4.08 -6.98
N MET A 121 -2.00 -3.06 -6.11
CA MET A 121 -2.67 -3.09 -4.81
C MET A 121 -4.20 -3.15 -4.94
N THR A 122 -4.77 -2.46 -5.93
CA THR A 122 -6.21 -2.54 -6.22
C THR A 122 -6.61 -3.93 -6.70
N LEU A 123 -5.78 -4.56 -7.55
CA LEU A 123 -6.01 -5.92 -8.02
C LEU A 123 -5.93 -6.94 -6.88
N VAL A 124 -4.95 -6.81 -5.99
CA VAL A 124 -4.81 -7.65 -4.80
C VAL A 124 -6.02 -7.49 -3.88
N ALA A 125 -6.47 -6.25 -3.63
CA ALA A 125 -7.64 -5.99 -2.82
C ALA A 125 -8.90 -6.65 -3.41
N TRP A 126 -9.04 -6.59 -4.72
CA TRP A 126 -10.17 -7.24 -5.41
C TRP A 126 -10.09 -8.77 -5.38
N LEU A 127 -8.92 -9.36 -5.70
CA LEU A 127 -8.78 -10.82 -5.83
C LEU A 127 -8.70 -11.54 -4.48
N GLN A 128 -8.09 -10.93 -3.47
CA GLN A 128 -7.83 -11.60 -2.18
C GLN A 128 -8.77 -11.17 -1.06
N LEU A 129 -9.28 -9.94 -1.11
CA LEU A 129 -10.13 -9.39 -0.06
C LEU A 129 -11.57 -9.21 -0.53
N GLU A 130 -11.85 -9.41 -1.84
CA GLU A 130 -13.15 -9.15 -2.45
C GLU A 130 -13.74 -7.79 -2.08
N ALA A 131 -12.85 -6.80 -1.90
CA ALA A 131 -13.17 -5.52 -1.32
C ALA A 131 -12.66 -4.37 -2.19
N PHE A 132 -13.47 -3.31 -2.29
CA PHE A 132 -13.09 -2.06 -2.95
C PHE A 132 -13.06 -0.92 -1.93
N CYS A 133 -11.93 -0.21 -1.89
CA CYS A 133 -11.76 0.97 -1.06
C CYS A 133 -11.92 2.22 -1.93
N ALA A 134 -12.91 3.07 -1.62
CA ALA A 134 -13.14 4.31 -2.36
C ALA A 134 -11.91 5.24 -2.35
N TRP A 135 -11.19 5.31 -1.22
CA TRP A 135 -9.96 6.10 -1.08
C TRP A 135 -8.83 5.56 -1.96
N CYS A 136 -8.71 4.23 -2.08
CA CYS A 136 -7.71 3.59 -2.93
C CYS A 136 -8.03 3.84 -4.42
N LEU A 137 -9.30 3.74 -4.80
CA LEU A 137 -9.74 4.04 -6.16
C LEU A 137 -9.55 5.52 -6.52
N LEU A 138 -9.80 6.43 -5.57
CA LEU A 138 -9.53 7.85 -5.76
C LEU A 138 -8.04 8.12 -5.98
N SER A 139 -7.17 7.51 -5.18
CA SER A 139 -5.71 7.61 -5.37
C SER A 139 -5.28 7.04 -6.73
N LEU A 140 -5.83 5.89 -7.15
CA LEU A 140 -5.58 5.30 -8.46
C LEU A 140 -6.00 6.26 -9.59
N ALA A 141 -7.18 6.87 -9.49
CA ALA A 141 -7.69 7.82 -10.48
C ALA A 141 -6.81 9.09 -10.57
N LEU A 142 -6.37 9.63 -9.43
CA LEU A 142 -5.44 10.76 -9.39
C LEU A 142 -4.11 10.39 -10.07
N MET A 143 -3.54 9.24 -9.74
CA MET A 143 -2.27 8.79 -10.32
C MET A 143 -2.38 8.53 -11.82
N ALA A 144 -3.48 7.90 -12.28
CA ALA A 144 -3.76 7.68 -13.69
C ALA A 144 -3.89 9.01 -14.45
N THR A 145 -4.59 9.99 -13.88
CA THR A 145 -4.74 11.33 -14.47
C THR A 145 -3.40 12.04 -14.60
N ILE A 146 -2.54 11.98 -13.56
CA ILE A 146 -1.18 12.52 -13.61
C ILE A 146 -0.38 11.84 -14.72
N PHE A 147 -0.39 10.51 -14.77
CA PHE A 147 0.34 9.76 -15.79
C PHE A 147 -0.11 10.08 -17.21
N ILE A 148 -1.43 10.11 -17.47
CA ILE A 148 -2.00 10.49 -18.78
C ILE A 148 -1.57 11.90 -19.13
N ARG A 149 -1.68 12.85 -18.21
CA ARG A 149 -1.31 14.24 -18.43
C ARG A 149 0.16 14.40 -18.81
N VAL A 150 1.06 13.78 -18.07
CA VAL A 150 2.51 13.80 -18.32
C VAL A 150 2.84 13.13 -19.67
N SER A 151 2.16 12.03 -20.02
CA SER A 151 2.35 11.31 -21.26
C SER A 151 1.88 12.12 -22.48
N LEU A 152 0.75 12.84 -22.38
CA LEU A 152 0.24 13.69 -23.44
C LEU A 152 1.09 14.94 -23.69
N LYS A 153 1.69 15.51 -22.62
CA LYS A 153 2.57 16.69 -22.71
C LYS A 153 4.06 16.33 -22.91
N ARG A 154 4.33 15.27 -23.64
CA ARG A 154 5.71 14.86 -23.91
C ARG A 154 6.48 15.88 -24.77
N PRO A 155 7.74 16.21 -24.45
CA PRO A 155 8.61 16.95 -25.35
C PRO A 155 8.89 16.18 -26.64
N LYS A 156 9.14 16.87 -27.74
CA LYS A 156 9.47 16.22 -29.04
C LYS A 156 10.71 15.32 -28.94
N SER A 157 11.65 15.64 -28.07
CA SER A 157 12.87 14.86 -27.79
C SER A 157 12.67 13.69 -26.81
N ALA A 158 11.47 13.51 -26.27
CA ALA A 158 11.20 12.46 -25.29
C ALA A 158 11.09 11.06 -25.96
N PRO A 159 11.57 10.01 -25.29
CA PRO A 159 12.25 9.97 -23.99
C PRO A 159 13.75 10.31 -24.03
N GLY A 160 14.29 10.73 -25.17
CA GLY A 160 15.72 11.02 -25.39
C GLY A 160 16.57 9.75 -25.63
N THR A 161 15.94 8.62 -25.74
CA THR A 161 16.46 7.30 -26.12
C THR A 161 15.42 6.62 -26.99
N ASP A 162 15.74 5.48 -27.61
CA ASP A 162 14.73 4.71 -28.33
C ASP A 162 13.60 4.24 -27.39
N TRP A 163 12.35 4.35 -27.84
CA TRP A 163 11.16 3.99 -27.04
C TRP A 163 11.16 2.52 -26.62
N ARG A 164 11.66 1.63 -27.45
CA ARG A 164 11.75 0.21 -27.12
C ARG A 164 12.62 -0.01 -25.90
N HIS A 165 13.82 0.55 -25.88
CA HIS A 165 14.74 0.47 -24.75
C HIS A 165 14.15 1.12 -23.48
N TRP A 166 13.53 2.32 -23.63
CA TRP A 166 12.89 3.00 -22.50
C TRP A 166 11.80 2.15 -21.85
N LEU A 167 10.87 1.62 -22.66
CA LEU A 167 9.78 0.77 -22.16
C LEU A 167 10.28 -0.55 -21.60
N THR A 168 11.32 -1.14 -22.20
CA THR A 168 11.93 -2.38 -21.67
C THR A 168 12.50 -2.15 -20.27
N TYR A 169 13.29 -1.08 -20.09
CA TYR A 169 13.83 -0.76 -18.75
C TYR A 169 12.73 -0.48 -17.73
N CYS A 170 11.73 0.29 -18.11
CA CYS A 170 10.59 0.57 -17.22
C CYS A 170 9.80 -0.70 -16.90
N GLY A 171 9.56 -1.57 -17.88
CA GLY A 171 8.88 -2.85 -17.72
C GLY A 171 9.63 -3.80 -16.79
N VAL A 172 10.93 -4.00 -17.04
CA VAL A 172 11.79 -4.85 -16.19
C VAL A 172 11.83 -4.31 -14.76
N ALA A 173 12.05 -3.00 -14.57
CA ALA A 173 12.07 -2.39 -13.25
C ALA A 173 10.70 -2.54 -12.53
N THR A 174 9.59 -2.42 -13.26
CA THR A 174 8.24 -2.65 -12.72
C THR A 174 8.06 -4.10 -12.29
N LEU A 175 8.45 -5.06 -13.12
CA LEU A 175 8.37 -6.49 -12.80
C LEU A 175 9.19 -6.83 -11.55
N ILE A 176 10.41 -6.29 -11.43
CA ILE A 176 11.25 -6.47 -10.25
C ILE A 176 10.56 -5.87 -9.01
N THR A 177 10.00 -4.66 -9.13
CA THR A 177 9.32 -4.00 -8.01
C THR A 177 8.08 -4.76 -7.57
N LEU A 178 7.20 -5.13 -8.50
CA LEU A 178 5.97 -5.87 -8.19
C LEU A 178 6.27 -7.30 -7.72
N GLY A 179 7.27 -7.97 -8.33
CA GLY A 179 7.76 -9.27 -7.88
C GLY A 179 8.34 -9.21 -6.46
N GLY A 180 9.11 -8.16 -6.16
CA GLY A 180 9.62 -7.90 -4.82
C GLY A 180 8.50 -7.64 -3.80
N LEU A 181 7.47 -6.87 -4.16
CA LEU A 181 6.28 -6.68 -3.33
C LEU A 181 5.53 -7.99 -3.11
N GLN A 182 5.32 -8.77 -4.17
CA GLN A 182 4.66 -10.07 -4.05
C GLN A 182 5.47 -11.02 -3.14
N LEU A 183 6.79 -11.05 -3.29
CA LEU A 183 7.67 -11.85 -2.44
C LEU A 183 7.65 -11.38 -0.97
N TYR A 184 7.65 -10.05 -0.75
CA TYR A 184 7.56 -9.47 0.59
C TYR A 184 6.26 -9.83 1.30
N TYR A 185 5.13 -9.82 0.59
CA TYR A 185 3.83 -10.18 1.14
C TYR A 185 3.53 -11.69 1.11
N SER A 186 4.35 -12.49 0.44
CA SER A 186 4.25 -13.94 0.49
C SER A 186 4.81 -14.47 1.80
N ASP A 187 4.30 -15.61 2.23
CA ASP A 187 4.77 -16.27 3.46
C ASP A 187 6.18 -16.87 3.32
N MET A 188 6.79 -16.78 2.13
CA MET A 188 8.16 -17.27 1.87
C MET A 188 9.25 -16.51 2.65
N LEU A 189 9.02 -15.22 2.95
CA LEU A 189 9.92 -14.37 3.75
C LEU A 189 9.40 -14.15 5.16
N ALA A 190 8.38 -14.90 5.59
CA ALA A 190 7.84 -14.80 6.94
C ALA A 190 8.96 -15.03 7.97
N PRO A 191 9.05 -14.21 9.02
CA PRO A 191 9.97 -14.44 10.11
C PRO A 191 9.80 -15.86 10.68
N ARG A 192 10.88 -16.46 11.18
CA ARG A 192 10.77 -17.75 11.87
C ARG A 192 9.71 -17.67 12.95
N GLU A 193 8.91 -18.73 13.07
CA GLU A 193 7.93 -18.84 14.15
C GLU A 193 8.60 -18.63 15.51
N ASP A 194 8.02 -17.79 16.34
CA ASP A 194 8.42 -17.71 17.75
C ASP A 194 8.02 -19.02 18.44
N PRO A 195 8.97 -19.81 18.96
CA PRO A 195 8.68 -21.10 19.58
C PRO A 195 7.69 -21.00 20.73
N GLN A 196 7.64 -19.88 21.44
CA GLN A 196 6.71 -19.65 22.55
C GLN A 196 5.30 -19.40 22.05
N LEU A 197 5.13 -18.58 21.02
CA LEU A 197 3.82 -18.33 20.38
C LEU A 197 3.29 -19.59 19.70
N GLN A 198 4.18 -20.35 19.06
CA GLN A 198 3.85 -21.66 18.48
C GLN A 198 3.34 -22.64 19.55
N ALA A 199 4.03 -22.71 20.69
CA ALA A 199 3.65 -23.58 21.80
C ALA A 199 2.29 -23.17 22.38
N LEU A 200 2.05 -21.85 22.55
CA LEU A 200 0.76 -21.33 23.01
C LEU A 200 -0.38 -21.65 22.02
N ALA A 201 -0.18 -21.36 20.73
CA ALA A 201 -1.18 -21.63 19.69
C ALA A 201 -1.54 -23.14 19.64
N SER A 202 -0.52 -24.01 19.69
CA SER A 202 -0.69 -25.45 19.74
C SER A 202 -1.38 -25.93 21.03
N HIS A 203 -1.11 -25.27 22.17
CA HIS A 203 -1.80 -25.53 23.42
C HIS A 203 -3.29 -25.14 23.34
N LEU A 204 -3.60 -23.97 22.81
CA LEU A 204 -4.98 -23.54 22.61
C LEU A 204 -5.75 -24.52 21.72
N GLN A 205 -5.15 -25.00 20.65
CA GLN A 205 -5.77 -26.01 19.78
C GLN A 205 -6.01 -27.32 20.52
N ARG A 206 -5.02 -27.83 21.24
CA ARG A 206 -5.15 -29.10 22.00
C ARG A 206 -6.10 -29.01 23.19
N SER A 207 -6.22 -27.84 23.81
CA SER A 207 -7.14 -27.61 24.94
C SER A 207 -8.60 -27.50 24.51
N GLY A 208 -8.90 -27.59 23.21
CA GLY A 208 -10.24 -27.44 22.66
C GLY A 208 -10.77 -26.01 22.65
N ALA A 209 -9.87 -25.02 22.84
CA ALA A 209 -10.26 -23.63 22.64
C ALA A 209 -10.73 -23.42 21.18
N LYS A 210 -11.62 -22.46 20.98
CA LYS A 210 -12.10 -22.09 19.64
C LYS A 210 -12.08 -20.59 19.50
N PHE A 211 -11.62 -20.13 18.34
CA PHE A 211 -11.55 -18.72 17.97
C PHE A 211 -12.51 -18.48 16.79
N TYR A 212 -13.67 -17.94 17.08
CA TYR A 212 -14.68 -17.60 16.08
C TYR A 212 -14.43 -16.20 15.55
N GLY A 213 -14.37 -16.09 14.25
CA GLY A 213 -14.14 -14.83 13.57
C GLY A 213 -14.61 -14.86 12.14
N THR A 214 -14.37 -13.75 11.45
CA THR A 214 -14.57 -13.64 10.01
C THR A 214 -13.32 -13.07 9.37
N PHE A 215 -13.03 -13.47 8.14
CA PHE A 215 -11.84 -13.01 7.44
C PHE A 215 -11.82 -11.48 7.23
N TRP A 216 -12.97 -10.85 7.21
CA TRP A 216 -13.17 -9.42 7.03
C TRP A 216 -13.23 -8.62 8.34
N CYS A 217 -13.15 -9.23 9.49
CA CYS A 217 -13.16 -8.58 10.79
C CYS A 217 -11.78 -8.02 11.14
N SER A 218 -11.65 -6.72 11.29
CA SER A 218 -10.38 -6.03 11.58
C SER A 218 -9.75 -6.49 12.90
N THR A 219 -10.56 -6.59 13.96
CA THR A 219 -10.13 -7.09 15.28
C THR A 219 -9.71 -8.55 15.24
N CYS A 220 -10.33 -9.38 14.39
CA CYS A 220 -9.90 -10.76 14.20
C CYS A 220 -8.54 -10.84 13.51
N GLN A 221 -8.30 -9.97 12.53
CA GLN A 221 -7.00 -9.87 11.87
C GLN A 221 -5.92 -9.36 12.84
N GLU A 222 -6.25 -8.40 13.69
CA GLU A 222 -5.34 -7.92 14.73
C GLU A 222 -5.02 -9.03 15.76
N GLN A 223 -6.03 -9.80 16.17
CA GLN A 223 -5.85 -10.99 17.02
C GLN A 223 -4.87 -11.99 16.38
N LYS A 224 -5.01 -12.28 15.08
CA LYS A 224 -4.08 -13.15 14.35
C LYS A 224 -2.67 -12.56 14.29
N ARG A 225 -2.53 -11.25 14.14
CA ARG A 225 -1.20 -10.59 14.09
C ARG A 225 -0.41 -10.73 15.39
N LEU A 226 -1.05 -10.82 16.54
CA LEU A 226 -0.36 -11.06 17.81
C LEU A 226 0.43 -12.38 17.81
N PHE A 227 -0.01 -13.36 17.03
CA PHE A 227 0.65 -14.66 16.90
C PHE A 227 1.67 -14.71 15.75
N GLY A 228 1.75 -13.65 14.92
CA GLY A 228 2.65 -13.64 13.76
C GLY A 228 2.43 -14.85 12.85
N THR A 229 3.51 -15.56 12.53
CA THR A 229 3.50 -16.78 11.71
C THR A 229 2.78 -17.96 12.37
N SER A 230 2.69 -17.98 13.72
CA SER A 230 1.96 -19.00 14.46
C SER A 230 0.42 -18.82 14.41
N ALA A 231 -0.08 -17.77 13.78
CA ALA A 231 -1.51 -17.50 13.65
C ALA A 231 -2.28 -18.63 12.90
N GLU A 232 -1.61 -19.32 11.98
CA GLU A 232 -2.20 -20.44 11.24
C GLU A 232 -2.50 -21.67 12.12
N ARG A 233 -1.83 -21.76 13.28
CA ARG A 233 -2.05 -22.82 14.25
C ARG A 233 -3.17 -22.52 15.24
N LEU A 234 -3.74 -21.32 15.19
CA LEU A 234 -4.88 -20.98 16.03
C LEU A 234 -6.11 -21.84 15.69
N PRO A 235 -6.91 -22.22 16.67
CA PRO A 235 -8.14 -22.96 16.47
C PRO A 235 -9.24 -22.06 15.89
N TYR A 236 -8.97 -21.47 14.73
CA TYR A 236 -9.82 -20.49 14.07
C TYR A 236 -10.98 -21.16 13.35
N VAL A 237 -12.16 -20.59 13.54
CA VAL A 237 -13.41 -21.00 12.87
C VAL A 237 -13.94 -19.80 12.10
N GLU A 238 -13.98 -19.94 10.76
CA GLU A 238 -14.55 -18.93 9.88
C GLU A 238 -16.07 -18.96 9.95
N CYS A 239 -16.67 -17.81 10.31
CA CYS A 239 -18.12 -17.73 10.44
C CYS A 239 -18.84 -17.29 9.16
N THR A 240 -18.12 -16.80 8.16
CA THR A 240 -18.69 -16.38 6.86
C THR A 240 -17.84 -16.90 5.69
N PRO A 241 -17.79 -18.23 5.48
CA PRO A 241 -16.94 -18.83 4.45
C PRO A 241 -17.28 -18.37 3.02
N ASP A 242 -18.55 -18.05 2.77
CA ASP A 242 -19.05 -17.61 1.46
C ASP A 242 -18.92 -16.08 1.24
N GLY A 243 -18.09 -15.43 2.04
CA GLY A 243 -17.88 -14.00 1.92
C GLY A 243 -18.72 -13.16 2.90
N ARG A 244 -18.50 -11.85 2.89
CA ARG A 244 -19.08 -10.88 3.84
C ARG A 244 -20.62 -10.83 3.81
N ARG A 245 -21.24 -11.11 2.66
CA ARG A 245 -22.69 -11.18 2.46
C ARG A 245 -23.21 -12.60 2.45
N GLY A 246 -22.33 -13.57 2.68
CA GLY A 246 -22.67 -14.98 2.71
C GLY A 246 -23.46 -15.37 3.96
N LEU A 247 -23.91 -16.62 3.97
CA LEU A 247 -24.58 -17.18 5.13
C LEU A 247 -23.60 -17.39 6.28
N ILE A 248 -24.07 -17.15 7.49
CA ILE A 248 -23.29 -17.45 8.70
C ILE A 248 -23.17 -18.97 8.83
N ALA A 249 -21.95 -19.44 9.03
CA ALA A 249 -21.68 -20.87 9.21
C ALA A 249 -22.51 -21.46 10.37
N ARG A 250 -23.09 -22.61 10.13
CA ARG A 250 -24.00 -23.29 11.09
C ARG A 250 -23.38 -23.43 12.49
N VAL A 251 -22.10 -23.76 12.56
CA VAL A 251 -21.35 -23.86 13.82
C VAL A 251 -21.34 -22.56 14.62
N CYS A 252 -21.31 -21.41 13.97
CA CYS A 252 -21.33 -20.10 14.63
C CYS A 252 -22.73 -19.71 15.11
N ILE A 253 -23.77 -20.18 14.40
CA ILE A 253 -25.17 -20.00 14.81
C ILE A 253 -25.47 -20.88 16.04
N GLU A 254 -25.09 -22.16 16.02
CA GLU A 254 -25.26 -23.12 17.12
C GLU A 254 -24.56 -22.62 18.38
N GLU A 255 -23.35 -22.06 18.25
CA GLU A 255 -22.60 -21.47 19.34
C GLU A 255 -23.05 -20.05 19.70
N LYS A 256 -24.11 -19.52 19.07
CA LYS A 256 -24.67 -18.17 19.32
C LYS A 256 -23.59 -17.06 19.30
N VAL A 257 -22.71 -17.08 18.29
CA VAL A 257 -21.65 -16.09 18.12
C VAL A 257 -22.26 -14.81 17.53
N ASN A 258 -22.39 -13.77 18.34
CA ASN A 258 -23.03 -12.50 17.94
C ASN A 258 -22.02 -11.37 17.71
N ARG A 259 -20.75 -11.57 18.07
CA ARG A 259 -19.67 -10.59 17.94
C ARG A 259 -18.37 -11.27 17.52
N TYR A 260 -17.53 -10.55 16.82
CA TYR A 260 -16.20 -11.01 16.40
C TYR A 260 -15.11 -10.06 16.92
N PRO A 261 -13.98 -10.58 17.39
CA PRO A 261 -13.67 -11.99 17.67
C PRO A 261 -14.43 -12.53 18.89
N THR A 262 -14.76 -13.83 18.87
CA THR A 262 -15.25 -14.53 20.06
C THR A 262 -14.36 -15.75 20.32
N TRP A 263 -13.79 -15.80 21.50
CA TRP A 263 -13.06 -16.94 22.01
C TRP A 263 -13.96 -17.79 22.90
N ILE A 264 -13.89 -19.10 22.75
CA ILE A 264 -14.42 -20.06 23.73
C ILE A 264 -13.25 -20.83 24.27
N ILE A 265 -12.93 -20.60 25.55
CA ILE A 265 -11.79 -21.23 26.25
C ILE A 265 -12.35 -21.88 27.51
N ARG A 266 -12.23 -23.23 27.61
CA ARG A 266 -12.73 -23.98 28.77
C ARG A 266 -14.19 -23.67 29.08
N GLU A 267 -15.04 -23.70 28.02
CA GLU A 267 -16.48 -23.43 28.06
C GLU A 267 -16.87 -21.97 28.42
N GLN A 268 -15.90 -21.11 28.69
CA GLN A 268 -16.14 -19.69 28.93
C GLN A 268 -15.97 -18.89 27.62
N ARG A 269 -16.89 -17.95 27.44
CA ARG A 269 -16.96 -17.10 26.25
C ARG A 269 -16.37 -15.72 26.53
N TYR A 270 -15.54 -15.26 25.58
CA TYR A 270 -14.91 -13.95 25.59
C TYR A 270 -15.13 -13.30 24.22
N SER A 271 -16.08 -12.35 24.13
CA SER A 271 -16.43 -11.67 22.87
C SER A 271 -15.64 -10.36 22.73
N GLN A 272 -14.33 -10.47 22.79
CA GLN A 272 -13.36 -9.38 22.63
C GLN A 272 -12.01 -9.93 22.19
N MET A 273 -11.14 -9.03 21.73
CA MET A 273 -9.73 -9.34 21.48
C MET A 273 -9.05 -9.64 22.84
N LEU A 274 -8.27 -10.70 22.88
CA LEU A 274 -7.49 -11.11 24.05
C LEU A 274 -6.00 -10.96 23.74
N ASN A 275 -5.24 -10.40 24.66
CA ASN A 275 -3.80 -10.34 24.50
C ASN A 275 -3.14 -11.70 24.79
N ILE A 276 -1.85 -11.86 24.46
CA ILE A 276 -1.11 -13.12 24.59
C ILE A 276 -1.08 -13.60 26.06
N GLU A 277 -0.93 -12.67 27.00
CA GLU A 277 -0.89 -12.98 28.43
C GLU A 277 -2.25 -13.46 28.95
N GLU A 278 -3.34 -12.81 28.52
CA GLU A 278 -4.71 -13.21 28.84
C GLU A 278 -5.02 -14.62 28.31
N LEU A 279 -4.66 -14.88 27.03
CA LEU A 279 -4.84 -16.19 26.42
C LEU A 279 -4.06 -17.27 27.17
N SER A 280 -2.81 -17.01 27.56
CA SER A 280 -2.00 -17.96 28.33
C SER A 280 -2.62 -18.23 29.72
N ARG A 281 -3.07 -17.18 30.41
CA ARG A 281 -3.72 -17.30 31.73
C ARG A 281 -5.03 -18.07 31.65
N LEU A 282 -5.92 -17.72 30.72
CA LEU A 282 -7.25 -18.34 30.55
C LEU A 282 -7.16 -19.81 30.11
N SER A 283 -6.18 -20.13 29.25
CA SER A 283 -5.92 -21.49 28.81
C SER A 283 -5.09 -22.31 29.83
N ARG A 284 -4.55 -21.65 30.87
CA ARG A 284 -3.58 -22.21 31.83
C ARG A 284 -2.31 -22.71 31.16
N PHE A 285 -1.87 -22.04 30.09
CA PHE A 285 -0.59 -22.31 29.47
C PHE A 285 0.55 -21.87 30.38
N LYS A 286 1.53 -22.73 30.56
CA LYS A 286 2.75 -22.40 31.30
C LYS A 286 3.86 -22.12 30.30
N TRP A 287 4.38 -20.88 30.35
CA TRP A 287 5.52 -20.48 29.53
C TRP A 287 6.73 -21.37 29.88
N GLN A 288 7.30 -22.01 28.87
CA GLN A 288 8.57 -22.69 29.06
C GLN A 288 9.65 -21.63 29.16
N VAL A 289 10.36 -21.60 30.27
CA VAL A 289 11.57 -20.79 30.41
C VAL A 289 12.59 -21.43 29.48
N THR A 290 12.69 -20.94 28.25
CA THR A 290 13.78 -21.36 27.37
C THR A 290 15.02 -20.70 27.92
N SER A 291 15.80 -21.47 28.71
CA SER A 291 17.20 -21.11 28.96
C SER A 291 17.86 -21.03 27.58
N ALA A 292 18.20 -19.82 27.16
CA ALA A 292 18.97 -19.60 25.94
C ALA A 292 20.29 -20.40 26.07
N PRO A 293 20.73 -21.03 24.96
CA PRO A 293 22.03 -21.70 24.91
C PRO A 293 23.19 -20.70 25.09
#